data_4b31ba600b4403ea8530932ad3074d9a
#
_entry.id   4b31ba600b4403ea8530932ad3074d9a
#
_cell.length_a   1.000
_cell.length_b   1.000
_cell.length_c   1.000
_cell.angle_alpha   90.00
_cell.angle_beta   90.00
_cell.angle_gamma   90.00
#
_symmetry.space_group_name_H-M   'P 1'
#
loop_
_entity.id
_entity.type
_entity.pdbx_description
1 polymer ?
#
loop_
_entity_poly.entity_id
_entity_poly.type
_entity_poly.pdbx_seq_one_letter_code
_entity_poly.pdbx_strand_id
1 'polypeptide(L)'
;MLGDRADFDSLVSAVVNQFAGKLCKVILTEDPTLYAVGTLEAAPTYDPKTGKGQLVLSSIDGDAFLFHTAETIVSISGGGTVILANDYMPVVPAITTTAETTLRWTVDGESVGKTVSAGTWEIPELELRHGDNTVSVTSEGTTTFTYREGRL
;
A
#
# COMPACT_ATOMS: atom_id res chain seq x y z
N MET A 1 -28.05 -19.84 11.22
CA MET A 1 -29.16 -20.01 10.24
C MET A 1 -29.52 -18.62 9.81
N LEU A 2 -29.24 -18.22 8.57
CA LEU A 2 -29.71 -16.95 8.06
C LEU A 2 -31.24 -17.04 8.01
N GLY A 3 -31.91 -16.06 8.61
CA GLY A 3 -33.33 -15.96 8.68
C GLY A 3 -34.02 -15.91 7.32
N ASP A 4 -35.25 -15.48 7.31
CA ASP A 4 -36.06 -15.39 6.12
C ASP A 4 -35.52 -14.37 5.08
N ARG A 5 -36.24 -14.22 3.98
CA ARG A 5 -35.91 -13.25 2.92
C ARG A 5 -35.74 -11.81 3.44
N ALA A 6 -36.54 -11.43 4.44
CA ALA A 6 -36.50 -10.07 4.98
C ALA A 6 -35.19 -9.77 5.73
N ASP A 7 -34.68 -10.73 6.47
CA ASP A 7 -33.37 -10.61 7.14
C ASP A 7 -32.23 -10.46 6.11
N PHE A 8 -32.28 -11.25 5.03
CA PHE A 8 -31.30 -11.13 3.94
C PHE A 8 -31.37 -9.77 3.26
N ASP A 9 -32.57 -9.30 2.88
CA ASP A 9 -32.77 -8.01 2.22
C ASP A 9 -32.33 -6.85 3.14
N SER A 10 -32.52 -6.96 4.44
CA SER A 10 -32.07 -5.99 5.43
C SER A 10 -30.52 -5.94 5.51
N LEU A 11 -29.88 -7.11 5.55
CA LEU A 11 -28.42 -7.21 5.54
C LEU A 11 -27.83 -6.63 4.24
N VAL A 12 -28.39 -7.00 3.09
CA VAL A 12 -27.97 -6.47 1.78
C VAL A 12 -28.08 -4.95 1.75
N SER A 13 -29.23 -4.39 2.21
CA SER A 13 -29.42 -2.95 2.25
C SER A 13 -28.38 -2.25 3.13
N ALA A 14 -28.06 -2.82 4.29
CA ALA A 14 -27.04 -2.27 5.18
C ALA A 14 -25.64 -2.25 4.53
N VAL A 15 -25.25 -3.36 3.88
CA VAL A 15 -23.96 -3.47 3.19
C VAL A 15 -23.89 -2.54 1.99
N VAL A 16 -24.92 -2.55 1.13
CA VAL A 16 -24.98 -1.70 -0.07
C VAL A 16 -24.90 -0.22 0.30
N ASN A 17 -25.68 0.23 1.28
CA ASN A 17 -25.67 1.63 1.72
C ASN A 17 -24.33 2.05 2.31
N GLN A 18 -23.60 1.13 2.91
CA GLN A 18 -22.34 1.43 3.55
C GLN A 18 -21.15 1.41 2.56
N PHE A 19 -21.10 0.49 1.62
CA PHE A 19 -19.90 0.20 0.83
C PHE A 19 -20.05 0.40 -0.68
N ALA A 20 -21.25 0.16 -1.27
CA ALA A 20 -21.40 0.19 -2.72
C ALA A 20 -21.10 1.57 -3.31
N GLY A 21 -20.32 1.59 -4.38
CA GLY A 21 -19.91 2.81 -5.08
C GLY A 21 -18.87 3.66 -4.32
N LYS A 22 -18.30 3.14 -3.23
CA LYS A 22 -17.28 3.84 -2.47
C LYS A 22 -15.92 3.19 -2.65
N LEU A 23 -14.88 4.02 -2.67
CA LEU A 23 -13.49 3.55 -2.60
C LEU A 23 -13.25 2.96 -1.21
N CYS A 24 -12.88 1.70 -1.16
CA CYS A 24 -12.72 0.94 0.07
C CYS A 24 -11.32 0.34 0.16
N LYS A 25 -10.85 0.23 1.39
CA LYS A 25 -9.70 -0.59 1.76
C LYS A 25 -10.23 -1.93 2.29
N VAL A 26 -9.89 -3.01 1.63
CA VAL A 26 -10.36 -4.37 1.98
C VAL A 26 -9.20 -5.16 2.56
N ILE A 27 -9.34 -5.59 3.81
CA ILE A 27 -8.38 -6.45 4.50
C ILE A 27 -9.05 -7.81 4.70
N LEU A 28 -8.41 -8.87 4.22
CA LEU A 28 -8.89 -10.23 4.44
C LEU A 28 -8.43 -10.73 5.82
N THR A 29 -9.32 -11.44 6.50
CA THR A 29 -9.01 -12.00 7.83
C THR A 29 -7.95 -13.11 7.77
N GLU A 30 -7.84 -13.78 6.63
CA GLU A 30 -6.84 -14.82 6.37
C GLU A 30 -5.42 -14.26 6.23
N ASP A 31 -5.29 -13.03 5.74
CA ASP A 31 -4.01 -12.32 5.65
C ASP A 31 -4.19 -10.83 6.02
N PRO A 32 -4.17 -10.50 7.31
CA PRO A 32 -4.36 -9.12 7.78
C PRO A 32 -3.14 -8.22 7.52
N THR A 33 -2.06 -8.76 6.98
CA THR A 33 -0.86 -7.99 6.63
C THR A 33 -0.99 -7.25 5.32
N LEU A 34 -2.00 -7.60 4.50
CA LEU A 34 -2.24 -7.03 3.18
C LEU A 34 -3.64 -6.41 3.08
N TYR A 35 -3.77 -5.45 2.19
CA TYR A 35 -5.05 -4.91 1.78
C TYR A 35 -5.13 -4.61 0.29
N ALA A 36 -6.33 -4.73 -0.26
CA ALA A 36 -6.67 -4.22 -1.58
C ALA A 36 -7.37 -2.86 -1.48
N VAL A 37 -7.27 -2.05 -2.52
CA VAL A 37 -8.01 -0.79 -2.66
C VAL A 37 -8.85 -0.86 -3.93
N GLY A 38 -10.10 -0.46 -3.85
CA GLY A 38 -10.97 -0.38 -5.03
C GLY A 38 -12.38 0.06 -4.68
N THR A 39 -13.12 0.46 -5.69
CA THR A 39 -14.54 0.78 -5.57
C THR A 39 -15.34 -0.52 -5.52
N LEU A 40 -16.12 -0.72 -4.47
CA LEU A 40 -16.88 -1.95 -4.27
C LEU A 40 -18.26 -1.89 -4.96
N GLU A 41 -18.58 -3.00 -5.63
CA GLU A 41 -19.92 -3.32 -6.07
C GLU A 41 -20.48 -4.50 -5.27
N ALA A 42 -21.79 -4.49 -5.05
CA ALA A 42 -22.51 -5.55 -4.34
C ALA A 42 -23.50 -6.23 -5.27
N ALA A 43 -23.38 -7.54 -5.41
CA ALA A 43 -24.30 -8.36 -6.21
C ALA A 43 -25.01 -9.39 -5.31
N PRO A 44 -26.24 -9.08 -4.84
CA PRO A 44 -27.02 -10.01 -4.05
C PRO A 44 -27.73 -11.05 -4.93
N THR A 45 -27.76 -12.29 -4.48
CA THR A 45 -28.57 -13.36 -5.04
C THR A 45 -29.30 -14.09 -3.92
N TYR A 46 -30.56 -14.49 -4.17
CA TYR A 46 -31.35 -15.24 -3.20
C TYR A 46 -32.10 -16.38 -3.91
N ASP A 47 -31.92 -17.58 -3.37
CA ASP A 47 -32.66 -18.75 -3.85
C ASP A 47 -33.85 -19.03 -2.93
N PRO A 48 -35.09 -18.80 -3.41
CA PRO A 48 -36.31 -19.00 -2.60
C PRO A 48 -36.58 -20.49 -2.32
N LYS A 49 -36.01 -21.41 -3.10
CA LYS A 49 -36.23 -22.84 -2.89
C LYS A 49 -35.42 -23.40 -1.73
N THR A 50 -34.23 -22.87 -1.55
CA THR A 50 -33.31 -23.33 -0.48
C THR A 50 -33.27 -22.36 0.71
N GLY A 51 -33.88 -21.18 0.60
CA GLY A 51 -33.80 -20.12 1.60
C GLY A 51 -32.38 -19.56 1.80
N LYS A 52 -31.51 -19.70 0.79
CA LYS A 52 -30.11 -19.25 0.88
C LYS A 52 -29.91 -17.95 0.12
N GLY A 53 -29.33 -16.98 0.78
CA GLY A 53 -28.85 -15.74 0.18
C GLY A 53 -27.31 -15.72 0.07
N GLN A 54 -26.81 -15.11 -0.98
CA GLN A 54 -25.40 -14.83 -1.20
C GLN A 54 -25.24 -13.36 -1.56
N LEU A 55 -24.27 -12.70 -0.96
CA LEU A 55 -23.85 -11.36 -1.31
C LEU A 55 -22.39 -11.43 -1.78
N VAL A 56 -22.15 -11.11 -3.05
CA VAL A 56 -20.82 -11.01 -3.61
C VAL A 56 -20.41 -9.54 -3.60
N LEU A 57 -19.27 -9.24 -3.02
CA LEU A 57 -18.62 -7.94 -3.13
C LEU A 57 -17.46 -8.08 -4.11
N SER A 58 -17.42 -7.23 -5.13
CA SER A 58 -16.39 -7.19 -6.14
C SER A 58 -15.84 -5.77 -6.29
N SER A 59 -14.59 -5.65 -6.69
CA SER A 59 -13.99 -4.37 -7.07
C SER A 59 -14.00 -4.23 -8.58
N ILE A 60 -14.40 -3.05 -9.08
CA ILE A 60 -14.45 -2.76 -10.52
C ILE A 60 -13.21 -2.01 -11.02
N ASP A 61 -12.50 -1.33 -10.15
CA ASP A 61 -11.35 -0.48 -10.45
C ASP A 61 -10.24 -0.65 -9.41
N GLY A 62 -10.06 -1.90 -8.96
CA GLY A 62 -9.04 -2.23 -7.96
C GLY A 62 -7.63 -2.06 -8.53
N ASP A 63 -6.72 -1.61 -7.68
CA ASP A 63 -5.29 -1.69 -7.96
C ASP A 63 -4.86 -3.12 -8.26
N ALA A 64 -3.89 -3.27 -9.16
CA ALA A 64 -3.30 -4.57 -9.46
C ALA A 64 -2.49 -5.13 -8.29
N PHE A 65 -2.15 -4.29 -7.31
CA PHE A 65 -1.30 -4.64 -6.17
C PHE A 65 -2.12 -4.78 -4.88
N LEU A 66 -1.68 -5.71 -4.04
CA LEU A 66 -2.03 -5.78 -2.62
C LEU A 66 -0.97 -5.01 -1.83
N PHE A 67 -1.40 -4.06 -1.04
CA PHE A 67 -0.51 -3.21 -0.26
C PHE A 67 -0.28 -3.79 1.14
N HIS A 68 0.93 -3.68 1.66
CA HIS A 68 1.19 -4.00 3.06
C HIS A 68 0.44 -3.05 3.99
N THR A 69 -0.15 -3.57 5.07
CA THR A 69 -0.85 -2.74 6.06
C THR A 69 0.12 -1.89 6.87
N ALA A 70 1.33 -2.37 7.09
CA ALA A 70 2.42 -1.62 7.72
C ALA A 70 3.25 -0.86 6.67
N GLU A 71 3.82 0.26 7.07
CA GLU A 71 4.87 0.96 6.31
C GLU A 71 6.24 0.42 6.69
N THR A 72 7.13 0.37 5.71
CA THR A 72 8.54 0.08 5.93
C THR A 72 9.27 1.38 6.24
N ILE A 73 9.98 1.40 7.38
CA ILE A 73 10.72 2.57 7.86
C ILE A 73 12.16 2.16 8.08
N VAL A 74 13.09 2.82 7.38
CA VAL A 74 14.53 2.61 7.52
C VAL A 74 15.20 3.92 7.86
N SER A 75 15.98 3.96 8.95
CA SER A 75 16.65 5.17 9.42
C SER A 75 18.15 4.95 9.55
N ILE A 76 18.92 5.98 9.21
CA ILE A 76 20.36 6.03 9.41
C ILE A 76 20.73 7.38 10.04
N SER A 77 21.61 7.37 11.02
CA SER A 77 22.18 8.56 11.64
C SER A 77 23.63 8.77 11.15
N GLY A 78 23.92 9.96 10.70
CA GLY A 78 25.16 10.26 10.02
C GLY A 78 25.22 9.73 8.59
N GLY A 79 26.40 9.47 8.08
CA GLY A 79 26.61 8.91 6.75
C GLY A 79 26.74 7.39 6.77
N GLY A 80 26.49 6.77 5.62
CA GLY A 80 26.61 5.32 5.42
C GLY A 80 25.81 4.82 4.26
N THR A 81 25.66 3.49 4.21
CA THR A 81 24.85 2.82 3.18
C THR A 81 23.67 2.14 3.81
N VAL A 82 22.49 2.34 3.24
CA VAL A 82 21.27 1.65 3.62
C VAL A 82 20.80 0.75 2.47
N ILE A 83 20.14 -0.34 2.82
CA ILE A 83 19.47 -1.23 1.88
C ILE A 83 17.97 -1.05 2.12
N LEU A 84 17.27 -0.61 1.10
CA LEU A 84 15.81 -0.45 1.07
C LEU A 84 15.24 -1.64 0.30
N ALA A 85 14.81 -2.66 1.03
CA ALA A 85 14.14 -3.81 0.44
C ALA A 85 12.73 -3.41 -0.01
N ASN A 86 12.32 -3.83 -1.19
CA ASN A 86 10.98 -3.61 -1.69
C ASN A 86 10.41 -4.89 -2.30
N ASP A 87 9.14 -5.18 -2.04
CA ASP A 87 8.49 -6.38 -2.55
C ASP A 87 8.33 -6.31 -4.08
N TYR A 88 7.19 -5.97 -4.63
CA TYR A 88 6.99 -6.01 -6.09
C TYR A 88 6.69 -4.64 -6.70
N MET A 89 5.82 -3.88 -6.06
CA MET A 89 5.34 -2.62 -6.61
C MET A 89 6.44 -1.56 -6.57
N PRO A 90 6.80 -0.95 -7.72
CA PRO A 90 7.69 0.20 -7.69
C PRO A 90 7.14 1.30 -6.79
N VAL A 91 7.98 1.85 -5.92
CA VAL A 91 7.56 2.87 -4.95
C VAL A 91 8.64 3.94 -4.76
N VAL A 92 8.21 5.20 -4.70
CA VAL A 92 9.08 6.32 -4.34
C VAL A 92 8.97 6.54 -2.82
N PRO A 93 10.08 6.39 -2.06
CA PRO A 93 10.03 6.60 -0.62
C PRO A 93 9.90 8.09 -0.26
N ALA A 94 9.15 8.38 0.79
CA ALA A 94 9.25 9.65 1.48
C ALA A 94 10.56 9.67 2.31
N ILE A 95 11.36 10.72 2.14
CA ILE A 95 12.67 10.88 2.76
C ILE A 95 12.61 12.04 3.73
N THR A 96 12.73 11.78 5.02
CA THR A 96 12.79 12.83 6.05
C THR A 96 14.21 12.92 6.57
N THR A 97 14.79 14.11 6.50
CA THR A 97 16.15 14.35 7.01
C THR A 97 16.20 15.55 7.95
N THR A 98 17.05 15.46 8.98
CA THR A 98 17.21 16.51 10.00
C THR A 98 18.35 17.49 9.69
N ALA A 99 19.16 17.21 8.67
CA ALA A 99 20.25 18.07 8.21
C ALA A 99 20.35 18.00 6.68
N GLU A 100 21.21 18.84 6.10
CA GLU A 100 21.55 18.70 4.67
C GLU A 100 22.08 17.30 4.41
N THR A 101 21.55 16.64 3.39
CA THR A 101 21.80 15.24 3.09
C THR A 101 22.06 15.05 1.60
N THR A 102 23.14 14.39 1.26
CA THR A 102 23.41 13.93 -0.11
C THR A 102 23.13 12.43 -0.19
N LEU A 103 22.26 12.09 -1.13
CA LEU A 103 21.87 10.72 -1.47
C LEU A 103 22.52 10.32 -2.78
N ARG A 104 23.00 9.09 -2.87
CA ARG A 104 23.52 8.48 -4.11
C ARG A 104 22.98 7.07 -4.26
N TRP A 105 22.55 6.74 -5.45
CA TRP A 105 22.04 5.41 -5.82
C TRP A 105 22.37 5.11 -7.28
N THR A 106 22.07 3.91 -7.74
CA THR A 106 22.32 3.50 -9.12
C THR A 106 21.00 3.23 -9.83
N VAL A 107 20.83 3.80 -11.02
CA VAL A 107 19.70 3.54 -11.93
C VAL A 107 20.28 3.05 -13.24
N ASP A 108 19.89 1.85 -13.65
CA ASP A 108 20.32 1.23 -14.95
C ASP A 108 21.85 1.25 -15.16
N GLY A 109 22.63 1.11 -14.07
CA GLY A 109 24.09 1.11 -14.07
C GLY A 109 24.72 2.50 -13.93
N GLU A 110 23.94 3.57 -13.99
CA GLU A 110 24.42 4.94 -13.83
C GLU A 110 24.27 5.43 -12.38
N SER A 111 25.30 6.08 -11.86
CA SER A 111 25.24 6.67 -10.51
C SER A 111 24.51 8.00 -10.54
N VAL A 112 23.43 8.09 -9.77
CA VAL A 112 22.64 9.29 -9.59
C VAL A 112 22.88 9.85 -8.19
N GLY A 113 22.94 11.16 -8.03
CA GLY A 113 23.10 11.82 -6.75
C GLY A 113 22.24 13.06 -6.62
N LYS A 114 21.69 13.28 -5.44
CA LYS A 114 20.90 14.47 -5.10
C LYS A 114 21.18 14.94 -3.68
N THR A 115 21.30 16.24 -3.51
CA THR A 115 21.44 16.88 -2.19
C THR A 115 20.14 17.60 -1.86
N VAL A 116 19.65 17.37 -0.64
CA VAL A 116 18.43 17.97 -0.11
C VAL A 116 18.73 18.63 1.24
N SER A 117 18.02 19.70 1.55
CA SER A 117 18.06 20.35 2.88
C SER A 117 17.26 19.56 3.91
N ALA A 118 17.36 19.91 5.18
CA ALA A 118 16.48 19.38 6.22
C ALA A 118 15.00 19.54 5.85
N GLY A 119 14.22 18.47 6.03
CA GLY A 119 12.80 18.42 5.65
C GLY A 119 12.37 17.06 5.17
N THR A 120 11.18 17.00 4.56
CA THR A 120 10.64 15.79 3.94
C THR A 120 10.57 15.96 2.43
N TRP A 121 11.04 14.97 1.70
CA TRP A 121 11.22 14.99 0.25
C TRP A 121 10.71 13.69 -0.38
N GLU A 122 10.18 13.80 -1.57
CA GLU A 122 9.97 12.69 -2.49
C GLU A 122 10.84 12.95 -3.73
N ILE A 123 11.68 12.00 -4.08
CA ILE A 123 12.61 12.08 -5.21
C ILE A 123 12.16 11.04 -6.22
N PRO A 124 11.43 11.41 -7.29
CA PRO A 124 10.91 10.45 -8.26
C PRO A 124 11.96 9.55 -8.90
N GLU A 125 13.20 10.06 -9.06
CA GLU A 125 14.31 9.31 -9.62
C GLU A 125 14.83 8.21 -8.67
N LEU A 126 14.51 8.28 -7.37
CA LEU A 126 14.76 7.23 -6.38
C LEU A 126 13.54 6.31 -6.26
N GLU A 127 13.12 5.73 -7.34
CA GLU A 127 12.09 4.70 -7.35
C GLU A 127 12.70 3.36 -6.91
N LEU A 128 12.19 2.79 -5.83
CA LEU A 128 12.59 1.47 -5.35
C LEU A 128 11.96 0.40 -6.25
N ARG A 129 12.80 -0.44 -6.83
CA ARG A 129 12.40 -1.60 -7.64
C ARG A 129 12.34 -2.85 -6.76
N HIS A 130 11.76 -3.91 -7.26
CA HIS A 130 11.72 -5.21 -6.57
C HIS A 130 13.13 -5.65 -6.13
N GLY A 131 13.25 -6.08 -4.88
CA GLY A 131 14.48 -6.55 -4.26
C GLY A 131 15.21 -5.45 -3.46
N ASP A 132 16.51 -5.58 -3.34
CA ASP A 132 17.37 -4.71 -2.55
C ASP A 132 17.80 -3.47 -3.33
N ASN A 133 17.45 -2.29 -2.84
CA ASN A 133 17.85 -1.01 -3.41
C ASN A 133 18.86 -0.35 -2.48
N THR A 134 20.09 -0.22 -2.96
CA THR A 134 21.20 0.33 -2.16
C THR A 134 21.28 1.84 -2.34
N VAL A 135 21.23 2.58 -1.23
CA VAL A 135 21.37 4.04 -1.19
C VAL A 135 22.52 4.42 -0.27
N SER A 136 23.45 5.20 -0.80
CA SER A 136 24.52 5.82 0.01
C SER A 136 24.03 7.18 0.51
N VAL A 137 24.16 7.40 1.81
CA VAL A 137 23.72 8.60 2.51
C VAL A 137 24.94 9.32 3.06
N THR A 138 25.05 10.61 2.83
CA THR A 138 26.04 11.49 3.46
C THR A 138 25.30 12.62 4.16
N SER A 139 25.33 12.62 5.49
CA SER A 139 24.61 13.57 6.33
C SER A 139 25.27 13.68 7.70
N GLU A 140 25.14 14.82 8.37
CA GLU A 140 25.46 14.96 9.79
C GLU A 140 24.23 14.71 10.69
N GLY A 141 23.05 14.60 10.11
CA GLY A 141 21.80 14.34 10.80
C GLY A 141 21.28 12.91 10.65
N THR A 142 20.02 12.72 10.91
CA THR A 142 19.30 11.47 10.72
C THR A 142 18.48 11.53 9.44
N THR A 143 18.58 10.50 8.61
CA THR A 143 17.78 10.32 7.40
C THR A 143 16.88 9.10 7.55
N THR A 144 15.59 9.29 7.32
CA THR A 144 14.57 8.24 7.44
C THR A 144 13.85 8.09 6.10
N PHE A 145 13.78 6.86 5.62
CA PHE A 145 13.03 6.46 4.44
C PHE A 145 11.76 5.77 4.90
N THR A 146 10.62 6.23 4.40
CA THR A 146 9.29 5.66 4.70
C THR A 146 8.58 5.33 3.40
N TYR A 147 8.14 4.10 3.24
CA TYR A 147 7.42 3.65 2.06
C TYR A 147 6.50 2.48 2.38
N ARG A 148 5.57 2.22 1.47
CA ARG A 148 4.64 1.11 1.60
C ARG A 148 4.85 0.15 0.45
N GLU A 149 5.18 -1.07 0.80
CA GLU A 149 5.39 -2.14 -0.16
C GLU A 149 4.04 -2.67 -0.68
N GLY A 150 4.07 -3.18 -1.90
CA GLY A 150 2.94 -3.85 -2.52
C GLY A 150 3.41 -5.07 -3.30
N ARG A 151 2.53 -6.07 -3.42
CA ARG A 151 2.78 -7.29 -4.21
C ARG A 151 1.59 -7.63 -5.11
N LEU A 152 1.82 -8.44 -6.13
CA LEU A 152 0.78 -9.03 -6.98
C LEU A 152 0.09 -10.20 -6.30
#